data_278a53f759abf7cd0eba19b0dc37cf71
#
_entry.id   278a53f759abf7cd0eba19b0dc37cf71
#
_cell.length_a   1.000
_cell.length_b   1.000
_cell.length_c   1.000
_cell.angle_alpha   90.00
_cell.angle_beta   90.00
_cell.angle_gamma   90.00
#
_symmetry.space_group_name_H-M   'P 1'
#
loop_
_entity.id
_entity.type
_entity.pdbx_description
1 polymer ?
#
loop_
_entity_poly.entity_id
_entity_poly.type
_entity_poly.pdbx_seq_one_letter_code
_entity_poly.pdbx_strand_id
1 'polypeptide(L)'
;AKPIHLQKPDERKRALNIDELYIDIGAKSKEEAEKHVNIGDYAIFDSDYVEFGDGLVKAKALDNRVGCSLLIKLIKEIKDISFYAVFTVMEEVGLVGAGPAAFEVNPDYAIILEGTLCYDMPKLDTHLIPTYLNNGPAISLIDRTTIYNRKFRDKIVEIAEKNNIPYQYRKTSMGGNDSGKIHTAKEGCITTAISVPCRYIHSTASVMSKKDYDNTFELLKEILLHFEKGEI
;
A
#
# COMPACT_ATOMS: atom_id res chain seq x y z
N ALA A 1 7.06 -12.64 25.23
CA ALA A 1 7.60 -11.36 25.77
C ALA A 1 7.73 -11.45 27.30
N LYS A 2 8.71 -10.76 27.88
CA LYS A 2 8.90 -10.68 29.33
C LYS A 2 7.68 -10.03 29.98
N PRO A 3 7.00 -10.69 30.94
CA PRO A 3 5.83 -10.11 31.58
C PRO A 3 6.12 -8.75 32.22
N ILE A 4 5.16 -7.84 32.19
CA ILE A 4 5.34 -6.46 32.68
C ILE A 4 5.76 -6.40 34.16
N HIS A 5 5.31 -7.36 34.97
CA HIS A 5 5.67 -7.45 36.37
C HIS A 5 7.15 -7.75 36.63
N LEU A 6 7.83 -8.35 35.66
CA LEU A 6 9.25 -8.69 35.70
C LEU A 6 10.14 -7.65 34.98
N GLN A 7 9.53 -6.67 34.32
CA GLN A 7 10.26 -5.63 33.60
C GLN A 7 10.70 -4.51 34.56
N LYS A 8 11.95 -4.06 34.41
CA LYS A 8 12.44 -2.84 35.06
C LYS A 8 11.77 -1.60 34.48
N PRO A 9 11.70 -0.46 35.21
CA PRO A 9 11.07 0.77 34.71
C PRO A 9 11.56 1.21 33.34
N ASP A 10 12.84 1.07 33.04
CA ASP A 10 13.42 1.49 31.76
C ASP A 10 13.12 0.51 30.62
N GLU A 11 12.96 -0.79 30.91
CA GLU A 11 12.53 -1.78 29.93
C GLU A 11 11.11 -1.51 29.42
N ARG A 12 10.26 -0.87 30.24
CA ARG A 12 8.87 -0.51 29.89
C ARG A 12 8.75 0.70 28.98
N LYS A 13 9.82 1.50 28.86
CA LYS A 13 9.82 2.77 28.11
C LYS A 13 10.30 2.63 26.67
N ARG A 14 10.80 1.46 26.27
CA ARG A 14 11.33 1.22 24.94
C ARG A 14 10.67 0.02 24.27
N ALA A 15 10.61 0.04 22.95
CA ALA A 15 10.35 -1.17 22.18
C ALA A 15 11.57 -2.10 22.25
N LEU A 16 11.32 -3.40 22.15
CA LEU A 16 12.41 -4.38 22.03
C LEU A 16 13.11 -4.21 20.67
N ASN A 17 14.43 -4.34 20.67
CA ASN A 17 15.17 -4.45 19.43
C ASN A 17 14.88 -5.81 18.77
N ILE A 18 15.09 -5.90 17.46
CA ILE A 18 14.83 -7.12 16.71
C ILE A 18 15.65 -8.32 17.25
N ASP A 19 16.90 -8.07 17.65
CA ASP A 19 17.82 -9.08 18.23
C ASP A 19 17.38 -9.60 19.62
N GLU A 20 16.44 -8.93 20.26
CA GLU A 20 15.85 -9.34 21.54
C GLU A 20 14.57 -10.16 21.35
N LEU A 21 14.11 -10.30 20.11
CA LEU A 21 12.89 -11.04 19.79
C LEU A 21 13.18 -12.54 19.63
N TYR A 22 12.24 -13.36 20.04
CA TYR A 22 12.25 -14.79 19.78
C TYR A 22 10.83 -15.28 19.53
N ILE A 23 10.72 -16.39 18.81
CA ILE A 23 9.46 -17.06 18.55
C ILE A 23 9.45 -18.35 19.36
N ASP A 24 8.51 -18.44 20.31
CA ASP A 24 8.31 -19.65 21.12
C ASP A 24 7.43 -20.62 20.32
N ILE A 25 8.02 -21.76 19.94
CA ILE A 25 7.33 -22.87 19.26
C ILE A 25 7.05 -24.03 20.20
N GLY A 26 7.28 -23.87 21.53
CA GLY A 26 7.10 -24.91 22.53
C GLY A 26 8.22 -25.95 22.60
N ALA A 27 9.30 -25.81 21.83
CA ALA A 27 10.45 -26.72 21.85
C ALA A 27 11.27 -26.55 23.14
N LYS A 28 11.76 -27.67 23.67
CA LYS A 28 12.52 -27.73 24.94
C LYS A 28 14.03 -27.72 24.71
N SER A 29 14.48 -27.95 23.48
CA SER A 29 15.89 -27.92 23.11
C SER A 29 16.05 -27.46 21.65
N LYS A 30 17.30 -27.15 21.29
CA LYS A 30 17.67 -26.83 19.90
C LYS A 30 17.36 -28.00 18.96
N GLU A 31 17.72 -29.22 19.35
CA GLU A 31 17.51 -30.44 18.56
C GLU A 31 16.02 -30.74 18.34
N GLU A 32 15.18 -30.35 19.29
CA GLU A 32 13.72 -30.44 19.13
C GLU A 32 13.22 -29.35 18.18
N ALA A 33 13.68 -28.12 18.31
CA ALA A 33 13.32 -27.02 17.43
C ALA A 33 13.72 -27.28 15.96
N GLU A 34 14.92 -27.82 15.73
CA GLU A 34 15.44 -28.15 14.40
C GLU A 34 14.65 -29.24 13.66
N LYS A 35 13.77 -29.97 14.35
CA LYS A 35 12.82 -30.90 13.72
C LYS A 35 11.65 -30.19 13.02
N HIS A 36 11.41 -28.92 13.36
CA HIS A 36 10.25 -28.16 12.93
C HIS A 36 10.61 -26.92 12.11
N VAL A 37 11.79 -26.33 12.37
CA VAL A 37 12.23 -25.09 11.71
C VAL A 37 13.71 -25.16 11.37
N ASN A 38 14.11 -24.48 10.32
CA ASN A 38 15.50 -24.36 9.88
C ASN A 38 15.96 -22.90 9.97
N ILE A 39 17.28 -22.70 10.02
CA ILE A 39 17.85 -21.36 9.88
C ILE A 39 17.51 -20.83 8.48
N GLY A 40 16.90 -19.63 8.45
CA GLY A 40 16.44 -18.98 7.21
C GLY A 40 14.95 -19.18 6.92
N ASP A 41 14.21 -19.95 7.72
CA ASP A 41 12.77 -20.03 7.62
C ASP A 41 12.12 -18.71 8.01
N TYR A 42 11.02 -18.36 7.35
CA TYR A 42 10.27 -17.15 7.60
C TYR A 42 9.12 -17.39 8.56
N ALA A 43 8.90 -16.46 9.47
CA ALA A 43 7.72 -16.41 10.32
C ALA A 43 6.93 -15.13 10.06
N ILE A 44 5.62 -15.24 10.02
CA ILE A 44 4.71 -14.12 9.81
C ILE A 44 3.62 -14.13 10.87
N PHE A 45 3.08 -12.95 11.17
CA PHE A 45 1.90 -12.87 12.01
C PHE A 45 0.70 -13.48 11.29
N ASP A 46 -0.06 -14.29 11.99
CA ASP A 46 -1.34 -14.79 11.52
C ASP A 46 -2.43 -13.78 11.88
N SER A 47 -3.19 -13.37 10.86
CA SER A 47 -4.27 -12.41 11.02
C SER A 47 -5.35 -12.68 9.98
N ASP A 48 -6.51 -13.07 10.47
CA ASP A 48 -7.67 -13.37 9.65
C ASP A 48 -8.22 -12.13 8.93
N TYR A 49 -8.82 -12.39 7.78
CA TYR A 49 -9.71 -11.43 7.13
C TYR A 49 -11.01 -11.36 7.93
N VAL A 50 -11.37 -10.16 8.36
CA VAL A 50 -12.60 -9.91 9.13
C VAL A 50 -13.27 -8.65 8.61
N GLU A 51 -14.55 -8.75 8.27
CA GLU A 51 -15.42 -7.60 8.05
C GLU A 51 -16.05 -7.19 9.37
N PHE A 52 -16.09 -5.90 9.67
CA PHE A 52 -16.66 -5.38 10.92
C PHE A 52 -17.12 -3.92 10.76
N GLY A 53 -17.91 -3.45 11.73
CA GLY A 53 -18.44 -2.09 11.71
C GLY A 53 -19.24 -1.80 10.45
N ASP A 54 -19.15 -0.58 9.96
CA ASP A 54 -19.81 -0.14 8.72
C ASP A 54 -18.84 -0.22 7.53
N GLY A 55 -18.74 -1.43 6.94
CA GLY A 55 -17.93 -1.68 5.75
C GLY A 55 -16.43 -1.60 5.96
N LEU A 56 -15.93 -1.82 7.19
CA LEU A 56 -14.51 -1.93 7.45
C LEU A 56 -14.01 -3.36 7.28
N VAL A 57 -12.79 -3.49 6.83
CA VAL A 57 -12.08 -4.76 6.66
C VAL A 57 -10.76 -4.71 7.41
N LYS A 58 -10.55 -5.72 8.26
CA LYS A 58 -9.25 -6.02 8.86
C LYS A 58 -8.59 -7.17 8.11
N ALA A 59 -7.35 -7.02 7.69
CA ALA A 59 -6.57 -8.11 7.12
C ALA A 59 -5.07 -7.89 7.28
N LYS A 60 -4.31 -8.97 7.10
CA LYS A 60 -2.86 -8.94 7.03
C LYS A 60 -2.39 -8.32 5.70
N ALA A 61 -1.36 -7.47 5.77
CA ALA A 61 -0.66 -6.95 4.62
C ALA A 61 -1.62 -6.36 3.56
N LEU A 62 -2.58 -5.52 3.99
CA LEU A 62 -3.39 -4.76 3.04
C LEU A 62 -2.49 -3.92 2.12
N ASP A 63 -1.37 -3.45 2.61
CA ASP A 63 -0.23 -3.03 1.84
C ASP A 63 0.68 -4.25 1.57
N ASN A 64 0.75 -4.77 0.30
CA ASN A 64 -0.03 -4.22 -0.82
C ASN A 64 -1.00 -5.26 -1.42
N ARG A 65 -1.66 -6.04 -0.60
CA ARG A 65 -2.70 -6.97 -1.09
C ARG A 65 -3.93 -6.25 -1.66
N VAL A 66 -4.20 -5.03 -1.19
CA VAL A 66 -5.29 -4.21 -1.71
C VAL A 66 -5.03 -3.77 -3.14
N GLY A 67 -3.81 -3.29 -3.45
CA GLY A 67 -3.41 -2.93 -4.80
C GLY A 67 -3.42 -4.15 -5.75
N CYS A 68 -2.91 -5.30 -5.28
CA CYS A 68 -2.98 -6.54 -6.03
C CYS A 68 -4.43 -6.95 -6.33
N SER A 69 -5.34 -6.81 -5.37
CA SER A 69 -6.77 -7.12 -5.54
C SER A 69 -7.43 -6.21 -6.57
N LEU A 70 -7.15 -4.90 -6.50
CA LEU A 70 -7.63 -3.93 -7.50
C LEU A 70 -7.16 -4.28 -8.90
N LEU A 71 -5.88 -4.60 -9.06
CA LEU A 71 -5.32 -4.96 -10.35
C LEU A 71 -5.93 -6.24 -10.92
N ILE A 72 -6.13 -7.28 -10.08
CA ILE A 72 -6.83 -8.50 -10.47
C ILE A 72 -8.28 -8.21 -10.90
N LYS A 73 -8.97 -7.32 -10.18
CA LYS A 73 -10.34 -6.92 -10.52
C LYS A 73 -10.38 -6.19 -11.87
N LEU A 74 -9.44 -5.28 -12.13
CA LEU A 74 -9.30 -4.59 -13.42
C LEU A 74 -9.09 -5.59 -14.56
N ILE A 75 -8.16 -6.55 -14.42
CA ILE A 75 -7.91 -7.60 -15.43
C ILE A 75 -9.17 -8.42 -15.72
N LYS A 76 -10.00 -8.68 -14.70
CA LYS A 76 -11.22 -9.46 -14.85
C LYS A 76 -12.35 -8.68 -15.51
N GLU A 77 -12.49 -7.41 -15.22
CA GLU A 77 -13.64 -6.61 -15.64
C GLU A 77 -13.39 -5.79 -16.92
N ILE A 78 -12.15 -5.33 -17.14
CA ILE A 78 -11.80 -4.55 -18.31
C ILE A 78 -11.27 -5.49 -19.40
N LYS A 79 -12.01 -5.64 -20.51
CA LYS A 79 -11.69 -6.59 -21.59
C LYS A 79 -11.23 -5.91 -22.88
N ASP A 80 -11.72 -4.72 -23.12
CA ASP A 80 -11.56 -4.04 -24.41
C ASP A 80 -10.40 -3.03 -24.42
N ILE A 81 -9.72 -2.83 -23.27
CA ILE A 81 -8.61 -1.90 -23.12
C ILE A 81 -7.32 -2.67 -22.86
N SER A 82 -6.28 -2.38 -23.63
CA SER A 82 -4.96 -2.99 -23.44
C SER A 82 -4.14 -2.20 -22.43
N PHE A 83 -3.65 -2.89 -21.40
CA PHE A 83 -2.70 -2.35 -20.42
C PHE A 83 -1.81 -3.45 -19.86
N TYR A 84 -0.65 -3.08 -19.35
CA TYR A 84 0.23 -3.99 -18.64
C TYR A 84 -0.14 -4.02 -17.16
N ALA A 85 -0.51 -5.19 -16.66
CA ALA A 85 -0.74 -5.44 -15.24
C ALA A 85 0.52 -6.07 -14.64
N VAL A 86 1.23 -5.33 -13.82
CA VAL A 86 2.54 -5.72 -13.27
C VAL A 86 2.45 -5.88 -11.76
N PHE A 87 2.83 -7.07 -11.27
CA PHE A 87 2.96 -7.38 -9.85
C PHE A 87 4.45 -7.43 -9.51
N THR A 88 4.93 -6.37 -8.92
CA THR A 88 6.34 -6.24 -8.55
C THR A 88 6.68 -7.02 -7.28
N VAL A 89 7.96 -7.28 -7.07
CA VAL A 89 8.49 -7.95 -5.87
C VAL A 89 9.43 -7.00 -5.12
N MET A 90 9.56 -7.22 -3.80
CA MET A 90 10.53 -6.51 -2.95
C MET A 90 10.36 -4.98 -2.95
N GLU A 91 9.11 -4.49 -2.94
CA GLU A 91 8.84 -3.07 -2.80
C GLU A 91 9.37 -2.56 -1.45
N GLU A 92 9.01 -3.22 -0.35
CA GLU A 92 9.31 -2.89 1.06
C GLU A 92 10.81 -2.87 1.40
N VAL A 93 11.64 -3.47 0.56
CA VAL A 93 13.09 -3.56 0.77
C VAL A 93 13.90 -2.75 -0.25
N GLY A 94 13.25 -1.79 -0.90
CA GLY A 94 13.92 -0.82 -1.77
C GLY A 94 13.44 -0.77 -3.20
N LEU A 95 12.19 -1.07 -3.48
CA LEU A 95 11.55 -0.95 -4.80
C LEU A 95 12.26 -1.80 -5.86
N VAL A 96 12.73 -3.00 -5.48
CA VAL A 96 13.72 -3.76 -6.27
C VAL A 96 13.14 -4.25 -7.58
N GLY A 97 11.91 -4.77 -7.56
CA GLY A 97 11.27 -5.33 -8.76
C GLY A 97 10.76 -4.29 -9.76
N ALA A 98 10.49 -3.07 -9.30
CA ALA A 98 9.87 -2.04 -10.13
C ALA A 98 10.76 -1.54 -11.28
N GLY A 99 12.05 -1.34 -11.01
CA GLY A 99 13.00 -0.86 -12.03
C GLY A 99 13.15 -1.82 -13.20
N PRO A 100 13.49 -3.10 -12.99
CA PRO A 100 13.54 -4.11 -14.06
C PRO A 100 12.22 -4.24 -14.82
N ALA A 101 11.08 -4.24 -14.13
CA ALA A 101 9.77 -4.33 -14.77
C ALA A 101 9.50 -3.11 -15.69
N ALA A 102 9.76 -1.90 -15.20
CA ALA A 102 9.61 -0.69 -15.99
C ALA A 102 10.58 -0.65 -17.18
N PHE A 103 11.80 -1.17 -17.01
CA PHE A 103 12.77 -1.25 -18.10
C PHE A 103 12.28 -2.18 -19.23
N GLU A 104 11.68 -3.31 -18.89
CA GLU A 104 11.16 -4.28 -19.87
C GLU A 104 9.91 -3.75 -20.57
N VAL A 105 8.92 -3.26 -19.80
CA VAL A 105 7.65 -2.77 -20.33
C VAL A 105 7.83 -1.44 -21.08
N ASN A 106 8.71 -0.56 -20.61
CA ASN A 106 8.96 0.78 -21.15
C ASN A 106 7.68 1.62 -21.34
N PRO A 107 6.89 1.86 -20.28
CA PRO A 107 5.62 2.54 -20.39
C PRO A 107 5.79 4.06 -20.49
N ASP A 108 4.88 4.73 -21.22
CA ASP A 108 4.77 6.20 -21.22
C ASP A 108 4.14 6.70 -19.91
N TYR A 109 3.17 5.93 -19.39
CA TYR A 109 2.45 6.21 -18.14
C TYR A 109 2.43 4.99 -17.23
N ALA A 110 2.55 5.23 -15.93
CA ALA A 110 2.37 4.19 -14.93
C ALA A 110 1.52 4.68 -13.76
N ILE A 111 0.58 3.83 -13.33
CA ILE A 111 -0.27 4.05 -12.17
C ILE A 111 0.12 3.02 -11.11
N ILE A 112 0.61 3.50 -9.99
CA ILE A 112 1.00 2.67 -8.85
C ILE A 112 -0.22 2.52 -7.93
N LEU A 113 -0.56 1.27 -7.61
CA LEU A 113 -1.69 0.90 -6.76
C LEU A 113 -1.16 0.33 -5.46
N GLU A 114 -1.58 0.88 -4.32
CA GLU A 114 -1.10 0.42 -3.02
C GLU A 114 -2.04 0.77 -1.85
N GLY A 115 -1.76 0.21 -0.69
CA GLY A 115 -2.24 0.71 0.58
C GLY A 115 -1.43 1.92 1.01
N THR A 116 -2.05 2.91 1.64
CA THR A 116 -1.31 4.06 2.16
C THR A 116 -1.67 4.41 3.59
N LEU A 117 -0.75 5.10 4.24
CA LEU A 117 -0.85 5.51 5.63
C LEU A 117 -2.13 6.31 5.89
N CYS A 118 -2.99 5.78 6.75
CA CYS A 118 -4.12 6.45 7.34
C CYS A 118 -3.94 6.55 8.86
N TYR A 119 -4.00 7.75 9.39
CA TYR A 119 -3.87 8.00 10.83
C TYR A 119 -4.88 9.05 11.30
N ASP A 120 -6.15 8.79 11.03
CA ASP A 120 -7.30 9.65 11.36
C ASP A 120 -7.82 9.40 12.78
N MET A 121 -6.88 9.35 13.75
CA MET A 121 -7.18 9.07 15.15
C MET A 121 -7.64 10.32 15.90
N PRO A 122 -8.44 10.15 16.97
CA PRO A 122 -8.87 11.28 17.80
C PRO A 122 -7.68 12.07 18.37
N LYS A 123 -7.85 13.38 18.53
CA LYS A 123 -6.87 14.31 19.12
C LYS A 123 -5.63 14.61 18.28
N LEU A 124 -5.65 14.32 16.99
CA LEU A 124 -4.62 14.81 16.07
C LEU A 124 -5.05 16.11 15.40
N ASP A 125 -4.09 16.99 15.18
CA ASP A 125 -4.30 18.17 14.35
C ASP A 125 -4.57 17.74 12.89
N THR A 126 -5.60 18.29 12.30
CA THR A 126 -6.10 17.86 10.97
C THR A 126 -5.07 17.99 9.84
N HIS A 127 -4.10 18.92 9.98
CA HIS A 127 -3.03 19.10 9.00
C HIS A 127 -1.96 18.00 9.05
N LEU A 128 -1.88 17.25 10.17
CA LEU A 128 -0.97 16.12 10.36
C LEU A 128 -1.57 14.78 9.89
N ILE A 129 -2.87 14.75 9.61
CA ILE A 129 -3.54 13.52 9.18
C ILE A 129 -3.23 13.30 7.69
N PRO A 130 -2.52 12.22 7.34
CA PRO A 130 -2.11 11.96 5.96
C PRO A 130 -3.29 11.64 5.05
N THR A 131 -4.18 10.78 5.49
CA THR A 131 -5.43 10.38 4.82
C THR A 131 -6.50 9.99 5.85
N TYR A 132 -7.74 9.93 5.40
CA TYR A 132 -8.91 9.53 6.18
C TYR A 132 -9.56 8.30 5.57
N LEU A 133 -10.13 7.41 6.38
CA LEU A 133 -11.03 6.37 5.90
C LEU A 133 -12.36 6.99 5.43
N ASN A 134 -12.99 6.36 4.46
CA ASN A 134 -14.27 6.74 3.84
C ASN A 134 -14.25 8.06 3.04
N ASN A 135 -13.07 8.58 2.73
CA ASN A 135 -12.91 9.78 1.90
C ASN A 135 -12.45 9.49 0.46
N GLY A 136 -12.50 8.22 0.05
CA GLY A 136 -12.09 7.79 -1.28
C GLY A 136 -10.59 7.57 -1.42
N PRO A 137 -10.13 7.21 -2.64
CA PRO A 137 -8.72 6.98 -2.95
C PRO A 137 -7.86 8.21 -2.63
N ALA A 138 -6.65 7.95 -2.19
CA ALA A 138 -5.64 8.96 -1.92
C ALA A 138 -4.72 9.14 -3.14
N ILE A 139 -4.72 10.33 -3.74
CA ILE A 139 -3.86 10.70 -4.86
C ILE A 139 -2.60 11.36 -4.30
N SER A 140 -1.43 10.83 -4.64
CA SER A 140 -0.15 11.35 -4.17
C SER A 140 0.27 12.62 -4.92
N LEU A 141 0.77 13.62 -4.18
CA LEU A 141 1.33 14.86 -4.71
C LEU A 141 2.85 14.79 -4.79
N ILE A 142 3.43 14.29 -3.72
CA ILE A 142 4.87 14.10 -3.52
C ILE A 142 5.07 13.01 -2.48
N ASP A 143 6.13 12.23 -2.62
CA ASP A 143 6.67 11.38 -1.59
C ASP A 143 8.20 11.53 -1.50
N ARG A 144 8.89 10.66 -0.75
CA ARG A 144 10.34 10.75 -0.56
C ARG A 144 11.13 10.50 -1.85
N THR A 145 10.54 9.81 -2.82
CA THR A 145 11.21 9.34 -4.03
C THR A 145 10.72 10.00 -5.31
N THR A 146 9.53 10.59 -5.28
CA THR A 146 8.85 11.09 -6.50
C THR A 146 8.15 12.42 -6.26
N ILE A 147 8.31 13.35 -7.18
CA ILE A 147 7.41 14.50 -7.37
C ILE A 147 6.52 14.15 -8.56
N TYR A 148 5.24 13.93 -8.30
CA TYR A 148 4.31 13.43 -9.32
C TYR A 148 3.97 14.47 -10.37
N ASN A 149 3.77 14.01 -11.62
CA ASN A 149 3.46 14.88 -12.73
C ASN A 149 2.12 15.61 -12.49
N ARG A 150 2.19 16.96 -12.48
CA ARG A 150 1.02 17.79 -12.15
C ARG A 150 -0.09 17.65 -13.19
N LYS A 151 0.24 17.65 -14.47
CA LYS A 151 -0.78 17.59 -15.54
C LYS A 151 -1.55 16.26 -15.50
N PHE A 152 -0.84 15.16 -15.31
CA PHE A 152 -1.46 13.83 -15.20
C PHE A 152 -2.34 13.72 -13.96
N ARG A 153 -1.84 14.18 -12.81
CA ARG A 153 -2.61 14.23 -11.57
C ARG A 153 -3.87 15.09 -11.71
N ASP A 154 -3.76 16.30 -12.27
CA ASP A 154 -4.88 17.22 -12.42
C ASP A 154 -5.94 16.62 -13.36
N LYS A 155 -5.52 15.86 -14.40
CA LYS A 155 -6.43 15.11 -15.27
C LYS A 155 -7.17 13.99 -14.51
N ILE A 156 -6.49 13.26 -13.65
CA ILE A 156 -7.12 12.25 -12.79
C ILE A 156 -8.16 12.87 -11.86
N VAL A 157 -7.86 14.02 -11.29
CA VAL A 157 -8.80 14.78 -10.45
C VAL A 157 -10.03 15.22 -11.26
N GLU A 158 -9.85 15.76 -12.47
CA GLU A 158 -10.94 16.10 -13.39
C GLU A 158 -11.85 14.90 -13.67
N ILE A 159 -11.27 13.72 -13.89
CA ILE A 159 -12.01 12.47 -14.10
C ILE A 159 -12.82 12.10 -12.85
N ALA A 160 -12.20 12.17 -11.67
CA ALA A 160 -12.90 11.88 -10.41
C ALA A 160 -14.10 12.82 -10.19
N GLU A 161 -13.90 14.12 -10.38
CA GLU A 161 -14.95 15.13 -10.21
C GLU A 161 -16.10 14.96 -11.21
N LYS A 162 -15.78 14.73 -12.49
CA LYS A 162 -16.78 14.51 -13.56
C LYS A 162 -17.65 13.29 -13.29
N ASN A 163 -17.09 12.25 -12.68
CA ASN A 163 -17.81 11.01 -12.38
C ASN A 163 -18.35 10.95 -10.94
N ASN A 164 -18.26 12.04 -10.17
CA ASN A 164 -18.69 12.11 -8.77
C ASN A 164 -18.02 11.04 -7.88
N ILE A 165 -16.77 10.69 -8.17
CA ILE A 165 -15.99 9.76 -7.38
C ILE A 165 -15.26 10.56 -6.29
N PRO A 166 -15.51 10.28 -5.00
CA PRO A 166 -14.79 10.96 -3.92
C PRO A 166 -13.31 10.61 -3.99
N TYR A 167 -12.47 11.59 -3.70
CA TYR A 167 -11.02 11.42 -3.64
C TYR A 167 -10.43 12.33 -2.57
N GLN A 168 -9.18 12.08 -2.19
CA GLN A 168 -8.41 12.92 -1.30
C GLN A 168 -6.95 13.00 -1.75
N TYR A 169 -6.24 14.04 -1.32
CA TYR A 169 -4.80 14.09 -1.48
C TYR A 169 -4.09 13.44 -0.30
N ARG A 170 -3.03 12.67 -0.59
CA ARG A 170 -2.11 12.18 0.43
C ARG A 170 -1.26 13.34 0.94
N LYS A 171 -1.47 13.75 2.20
CA LYS A 171 -0.88 14.96 2.81
C LYS A 171 0.47 14.74 3.48
N THR A 172 1.27 13.80 2.99
CA THR A 172 2.59 13.55 3.55
C THR A 172 3.60 13.25 2.45
N SER A 173 4.83 13.71 2.63
CA SER A 173 5.96 13.39 1.79
C SER A 173 6.76 12.18 2.30
N MET A 174 6.36 11.59 3.43
CA MET A 174 7.05 10.45 4.01
C MET A 174 6.73 9.15 3.26
N GLY A 175 7.69 8.22 3.28
CA GLY A 175 7.60 6.97 2.53
C GLY A 175 7.88 7.19 1.04
N GLY A 176 7.85 6.14 0.29
CA GLY A 176 7.98 6.11 -1.16
C GLY A 176 7.22 4.91 -1.68
N ASN A 177 7.25 4.67 -2.97
CA ASN A 177 6.65 3.51 -3.61
C ASN A 177 7.36 3.23 -4.94
N ASP A 178 6.92 2.22 -5.67
CA ASP A 178 7.51 1.79 -6.93
C ASP A 178 7.68 2.90 -7.98
N SER A 179 6.91 3.99 -7.90
CA SER A 179 7.09 5.18 -8.74
C SER A 179 8.53 5.70 -8.70
N GLY A 180 9.20 5.61 -7.53
CA GLY A 180 10.59 6.07 -7.36
C GLY A 180 11.60 5.38 -8.27
N LYS A 181 11.31 4.18 -8.76
CA LYS A 181 12.14 3.46 -9.74
C LYS A 181 11.57 3.53 -11.15
N ILE A 182 10.24 3.56 -11.27
CA ILE A 182 9.57 3.56 -12.57
C ILE A 182 9.78 4.87 -13.30
N HIS A 183 9.61 6.03 -12.63
CA HIS A 183 9.69 7.33 -13.29
C HIS A 183 11.08 7.69 -13.83
N THR A 184 12.12 6.98 -13.39
CA THR A 184 13.50 7.17 -13.85
C THR A 184 13.98 6.05 -14.78
N ALA A 185 13.11 5.09 -15.14
CA ALA A 185 13.49 4.00 -16.03
C ALA A 185 13.67 4.50 -17.47
N LYS A 186 14.76 4.09 -18.11
CA LYS A 186 15.12 4.50 -19.48
C LYS A 186 15.05 6.02 -19.67
N GLU A 187 14.14 6.48 -20.52
CA GLU A 187 13.96 7.91 -20.88
C GLU A 187 12.97 8.63 -19.95
N GLY A 188 12.46 7.90 -18.97
CA GLY A 188 11.51 8.38 -18.00
C GLY A 188 10.07 7.94 -18.29
N CYS A 189 9.25 7.92 -17.25
CA CYS A 189 7.84 7.54 -17.30
C CYS A 189 7.01 8.53 -16.50
N ILE A 190 5.87 8.93 -17.01
CA ILE A 190 4.91 9.76 -16.25
C ILE A 190 4.18 8.87 -15.26
N THR A 191 4.35 9.14 -13.96
CA THR A 191 3.79 8.30 -12.90
C THR A 191 2.76 9.04 -12.06
N THR A 192 1.86 8.26 -11.48
CA THR A 192 0.97 8.65 -10.38
C THR A 192 0.83 7.50 -9.40
N ALA A 193 0.52 7.79 -8.14
CA ALA A 193 0.13 6.79 -7.16
C ALA A 193 -1.28 7.07 -6.67
N ILE A 194 -2.14 6.05 -6.76
CA ILE A 194 -3.54 6.05 -6.30
C ILE A 194 -3.66 4.93 -5.28
N SER A 195 -3.90 5.30 -4.04
CA SER A 195 -3.77 4.39 -2.91
C SER A 195 -5.06 4.28 -2.11
N VAL A 196 -5.32 3.11 -1.55
CA VAL A 196 -6.41 2.90 -0.58
C VAL A 196 -5.91 3.26 0.81
N PRO A 197 -6.59 4.16 1.55
CA PRO A 197 -6.23 4.48 2.93
C PRO A 197 -6.31 3.25 3.84
N CYS A 198 -5.23 2.97 4.57
CA CYS A 198 -5.14 1.84 5.50
C CYS A 198 -4.63 2.31 6.86
N ARG A 199 -5.43 2.13 7.92
CA ARG A 199 -4.95 2.28 9.30
C ARG A 199 -4.02 1.13 9.66
N TYR A 200 -3.07 1.40 10.54
CA TYR A 200 -2.15 0.39 11.08
C TYR A 200 -1.30 -0.31 10.02
N ILE A 201 -1.00 0.40 8.92
CA ILE A 201 -0.07 -0.09 7.89
C ILE A 201 1.28 -0.49 8.53
N HIS A 202 1.98 -1.47 7.96
CA HIS A 202 3.24 -2.02 8.49
C HIS A 202 3.12 -2.63 9.91
N SER A 203 1.92 -3.10 10.27
CA SER A 203 1.69 -3.82 11.52
C SER A 203 1.12 -5.22 11.26
N THR A 204 0.82 -5.94 12.34
CA THR A 204 0.31 -7.31 12.27
C THR A 204 -1.03 -7.43 11.54
N ALA A 205 -1.82 -6.37 11.52
CA ALA A 205 -3.10 -6.30 10.82
C ALA A 205 -3.41 -4.84 10.48
N SER A 206 -3.86 -4.59 9.26
CA SER A 206 -4.30 -3.29 8.79
C SER A 206 -5.82 -3.23 8.67
N VAL A 207 -6.37 -2.02 8.62
CA VAL A 207 -7.80 -1.78 8.47
C VAL A 207 -8.06 -0.80 7.33
N MET A 208 -8.94 -1.16 6.41
CA MET A 208 -9.39 -0.30 5.30
C MET A 208 -10.91 -0.19 5.27
N SER A 209 -11.43 0.75 4.48
CA SER A 209 -12.84 0.84 4.11
C SER A 209 -13.11 0.16 2.77
N LYS A 210 -14.16 -0.67 2.69
CA LYS A 210 -14.64 -1.24 1.41
C LYS A 210 -15.08 -0.15 0.45
N LYS A 211 -15.66 0.94 0.97
CA LYS A 211 -16.07 2.09 0.17
C LYS A 211 -14.88 2.78 -0.50
N ASP A 212 -13.76 2.93 0.20
CA ASP A 212 -12.54 3.49 -0.40
C ASP A 212 -11.96 2.57 -1.48
N TYR A 213 -12.00 1.26 -1.24
CA TYR A 213 -11.60 0.26 -2.23
C TYR A 213 -12.47 0.34 -3.50
N ASP A 214 -13.80 0.38 -3.36
CA ASP A 214 -14.72 0.44 -4.49
C ASP A 214 -14.57 1.77 -5.27
N ASN A 215 -14.45 2.91 -4.57
CA ASN A 215 -14.18 4.19 -5.19
C ASN A 215 -12.83 4.22 -5.93
N THR A 216 -11.82 3.56 -5.37
CA THR A 216 -10.50 3.42 -6.04
C THR A 216 -10.65 2.62 -7.33
N PHE A 217 -11.38 1.52 -7.30
CA PHE A 217 -11.63 0.72 -8.48
C PHE A 217 -12.37 1.50 -9.58
N GLU A 218 -13.44 2.22 -9.23
CA GLU A 218 -14.18 3.04 -10.19
C GLU A 218 -13.31 4.15 -10.79
N LEU A 219 -12.48 4.81 -9.99
CA LEU A 219 -11.54 5.82 -10.50
C LEU A 219 -10.55 5.23 -11.50
N LEU A 220 -9.97 4.07 -11.19
CA LEU A 220 -9.03 3.39 -12.08
C LEU A 220 -9.68 2.98 -13.40
N LYS A 221 -10.89 2.47 -13.34
CA LYS A 221 -11.68 2.12 -14.53
C LYS A 221 -11.92 3.34 -15.43
N GLU A 222 -12.36 4.46 -14.85
CA GLU A 222 -12.58 5.69 -15.61
C GLU A 222 -11.28 6.23 -16.21
N ILE A 223 -10.15 6.17 -15.50
CA ILE A 223 -8.84 6.56 -16.05
C ILE A 223 -8.49 5.71 -17.28
N LEU A 224 -8.66 4.38 -17.21
CA LEU A 224 -8.40 3.49 -18.34
C LEU A 224 -9.28 3.82 -19.55
N LEU A 225 -10.56 4.12 -19.33
CA LEU A 225 -11.47 4.55 -20.40
C LEU A 225 -11.05 5.87 -21.05
N HIS A 226 -10.45 6.79 -20.29
CA HIS A 226 -9.94 8.06 -20.84
C HIS A 226 -8.65 7.84 -21.64
N PHE A 227 -7.79 6.90 -21.24
CA PHE A 227 -6.63 6.48 -22.05
C PHE A 227 -7.07 5.90 -23.39
N GLU A 228 -8.05 5.02 -23.41
CA GLU A 228 -8.58 4.42 -24.66
C GLU A 228 -9.12 5.49 -25.62
N LYS A 229 -9.75 6.52 -25.10
CA LYS A 229 -10.28 7.65 -25.90
C LYS A 229 -9.20 8.64 -26.37
N GLY A 230 -7.96 8.48 -25.93
CA GLY A 230 -6.88 9.44 -26.23
C GLY A 230 -7.07 10.80 -25.53
N GLU A 231 -7.72 10.82 -24.39
CA GLU A 231 -8.00 12.04 -23.62
C GLU A 231 -6.95 12.31 -22.52
N ILE A 232 -6.00 11.37 -22.37
CA ILE A 232 -4.83 11.47 -21.49
C ILE A 232 -3.57 11.39 -22.34
#